data_7a39d40cae35d34714993290fbeea796
#
_entry.id   7a39d40cae35d34714993290fbeea796
#
_cell.length_a   1.000
_cell.length_b   1.000
_cell.length_c   1.000
_cell.angle_alpha   90.00
_cell.angle_beta   90.00
_cell.angle_gamma   90.00
#
_symmetry.space_group_name_H-M   'P 1'
#
loop_
_entity.id
_entity.type
_entity.pdbx_description
1 polymer ?
#
loop_
_entity_poly.entity_id
_entity_poly.type
_entity_poly.pdbx_seq_one_letter_code
_entity_poly.pdbx_strand_id
1 'polypeptide(L)'
;CPLQHRSATNDFHGWVDDVYRTNALSPNQPLRYSWTPHFNHRLSPEVAVAMPLWFDQHLKSGPALPETPRSELVLSSADHVPLLRVTPDKKSFSTARVEIYYSVDPDPRARFWRSADVVKEGDAFVAKLPLHTLDLPLFAFANVYHTLPKPESLAAIPGNSKPVTELCLSSDFHSVKPAALQEAGVVASLQISPLIDDFSSSPALRDWYSINGDHL
;
A
#
# COMPACT_ATOMS: atom_id res chain seq x y z
N CYS A 1 -16.78 -17.69 -1.14
CA CYS A 1 -15.89 -17.85 0.00
C CYS A 1 -15.10 -16.54 0.22
N PRO A 2 -15.02 -16.01 1.43
CA PRO A 2 -14.20 -14.82 1.71
C PRO A 2 -12.72 -15.06 1.37
N LEU A 3 -12.06 -14.06 0.81
CA LEU A 3 -10.67 -14.13 0.38
C LEU A 3 -9.84 -13.04 1.06
N GLN A 4 -8.62 -13.37 1.45
CA GLN A 4 -7.62 -12.42 1.87
C GLN A 4 -6.31 -12.70 1.13
N HIS A 5 -5.80 -11.65 0.46
CA HIS A 5 -4.46 -11.64 -0.11
C HIS A 5 -3.53 -10.84 0.78
N ARG A 6 -2.43 -11.44 1.15
CA ARG A 6 -1.35 -10.78 1.88
C ARG A 6 -0.03 -11.24 1.31
N SER A 7 0.80 -10.29 0.92
CA SER A 7 2.13 -10.55 0.38
C SER A 7 3.00 -9.29 0.50
N ALA A 8 4.22 -9.41 0.02
CA ALA A 8 5.09 -8.27 -0.23
C ALA A 8 4.88 -7.77 -1.67
N THR A 9 5.10 -6.46 -1.89
CA THR A 9 4.86 -5.85 -3.21
C THR A 9 5.82 -6.30 -4.29
N ASN A 10 7.01 -6.80 -3.89
CA ASN A 10 8.06 -7.26 -4.80
C ASN A 10 8.27 -8.78 -4.71
N ASP A 11 7.25 -9.51 -4.25
CA ASP A 11 7.32 -10.97 -4.15
C ASP A 11 7.42 -11.60 -5.53
N PHE A 12 8.45 -12.41 -5.73
CA PHE A 12 8.69 -13.10 -7.00
C PHE A 12 7.82 -14.35 -7.21
N HIS A 13 7.10 -14.79 -6.18
CA HIS A 13 6.16 -15.91 -6.27
C HIS A 13 4.73 -15.48 -6.59
N GLY A 14 4.36 -14.23 -6.28
CA GLY A 14 3.00 -13.74 -6.48
C GLY A 14 2.99 -12.24 -6.75
N TRP A 15 2.95 -11.87 -8.01
CA TRP A 15 3.00 -10.47 -8.43
C TRP A 15 1.73 -9.74 -8.06
N VAL A 16 1.88 -8.54 -7.50
CA VAL A 16 0.76 -7.70 -7.10
C VAL A 16 -0.23 -7.46 -8.25
N ASP A 17 0.28 -7.19 -9.46
CA ASP A 17 -0.54 -6.97 -10.66
C ASP A 17 -1.45 -8.16 -10.96
N ASP A 18 -0.93 -9.39 -10.85
CA ASP A 18 -1.65 -10.61 -11.15
C ASP A 18 -2.69 -10.95 -10.10
N VAL A 19 -2.44 -10.62 -8.85
CA VAL A 19 -3.40 -10.80 -7.77
C VAL A 19 -4.66 -9.97 -8.04
N TYR A 20 -4.53 -8.70 -8.35
CA TYR A 20 -5.68 -7.85 -8.64
C TYR A 20 -6.40 -8.28 -9.93
N ARG A 21 -5.66 -8.64 -10.97
CA ARG A 21 -6.23 -9.17 -12.22
C ARG A 21 -7.01 -10.47 -11.99
N THR A 22 -6.48 -11.37 -11.18
CA THR A 22 -7.15 -12.63 -10.83
C THR A 22 -8.42 -12.37 -10.02
N ASN A 23 -8.35 -11.49 -9.04
CA ASN A 23 -9.49 -11.19 -8.18
C ASN A 23 -10.63 -10.45 -8.91
N ALA A 24 -10.30 -9.67 -9.93
CA ALA A 24 -11.30 -9.04 -10.80
C ALA A 24 -12.22 -10.07 -11.49
N LEU A 25 -11.78 -11.33 -11.64
CA LEU A 25 -12.59 -12.44 -12.15
C LEU A 25 -13.59 -12.99 -11.13
N SER A 26 -13.51 -12.57 -9.86
CA SER A 26 -14.39 -13.02 -8.77
C SER A 26 -14.99 -11.82 -8.01
N PRO A 27 -15.77 -10.94 -8.68
CA PRO A 27 -16.15 -9.62 -8.17
C PRO A 27 -17.08 -9.66 -6.94
N ASN A 28 -17.75 -10.78 -6.66
CA ASN A 28 -18.76 -10.89 -5.60
C ASN A 28 -18.22 -11.55 -4.31
N GLN A 29 -16.89 -11.62 -4.15
CA GLN A 29 -16.29 -12.20 -2.96
C GLN A 29 -15.93 -11.10 -1.96
N PRO A 30 -16.22 -11.27 -0.65
CA PRO A 30 -15.58 -10.46 0.37
C PRO A 30 -14.07 -10.60 0.25
N LEU A 31 -13.39 -9.49 0.04
CA LEU A 31 -11.98 -9.49 -0.32
C LEU A 31 -11.22 -8.43 0.48
N ARG A 32 -10.04 -8.78 0.97
CA ARG A 32 -9.09 -7.87 1.62
C ARG A 32 -7.71 -8.06 1.03
N TYR A 33 -7.00 -6.95 0.91
CA TYR A 33 -5.59 -6.91 0.54
C TYR A 33 -4.75 -6.40 1.70
N SER A 34 -3.55 -6.92 1.84
CA SER A 34 -2.56 -6.43 2.79
C SER A 34 -1.17 -6.59 2.19
N TRP A 35 -0.53 -5.47 1.84
CA TRP A 35 0.76 -5.47 1.17
C TRP A 35 1.86 -4.90 2.07
N THR A 36 2.99 -5.61 2.17
CA THR A 36 4.22 -5.06 2.72
C THR A 36 5.01 -4.42 1.59
N PRO A 37 5.15 -3.07 1.56
CA PRO A 37 5.88 -2.40 0.49
C PRO A 37 7.36 -2.80 0.50
N HIS A 38 7.98 -2.82 -0.70
CA HIS A 38 9.41 -3.04 -0.91
C HIS A 38 9.97 -4.42 -0.58
N PHE A 39 9.31 -5.20 0.26
CA PHE A 39 9.79 -6.54 0.60
C PHE A 39 9.61 -7.51 -0.56
N ASN A 40 10.50 -8.49 -0.62
CA ASN A 40 10.38 -9.58 -1.58
C ASN A 40 9.44 -10.67 -1.05
N HIS A 41 9.86 -11.48 -0.09
CA HIS A 41 9.10 -12.65 0.37
C HIS A 41 8.91 -12.64 1.89
N ARG A 42 8.68 -11.46 2.45
CA ARG A 42 8.46 -11.26 3.89
C ARG A 42 7.27 -10.34 4.12
N LEU A 43 6.64 -10.50 5.26
CA LEU A 43 5.52 -9.67 5.68
C LEU A 43 5.93 -8.83 6.88
N SER A 44 5.50 -7.57 6.89
CA SER A 44 5.54 -6.78 8.12
C SER A 44 4.57 -7.35 9.15
N PRO A 45 4.79 -7.11 10.45
CA PRO A 45 3.88 -7.57 11.50
C PRO A 45 2.44 -7.14 11.29
N GLU A 46 2.21 -5.90 10.83
CA GLU A 46 0.88 -5.31 10.58
C GLU A 46 0.14 -5.99 9.42
N VAL A 47 0.88 -6.52 8.46
CA VAL A 47 0.34 -7.35 7.36
C VAL A 47 0.16 -8.80 7.82
N ALA A 48 1.10 -9.34 8.59
CA ALA A 48 1.06 -10.72 9.04
C ALA A 48 -0.13 -10.99 9.98
N VAL A 49 -0.48 -10.03 10.85
CA VAL A 49 -1.61 -10.14 11.80
C VAL A 49 -2.97 -10.27 11.12
N ALA A 50 -3.07 -9.82 9.89
CA ALA A 50 -4.34 -9.89 9.14
C ALA A 50 -4.86 -11.33 9.01
N MET A 51 -3.98 -12.33 8.90
CA MET A 51 -4.41 -13.74 8.75
C MET A 51 -5.14 -14.30 9.97
N PRO A 52 -4.58 -14.29 11.19
CA PRO A 52 -5.30 -14.79 12.33
C PRO A 52 -6.60 -14.03 12.58
N LEU A 53 -6.61 -12.71 12.41
CA LEU A 53 -7.82 -11.90 12.56
C LEU A 53 -8.89 -12.25 11.51
N TRP A 54 -8.50 -12.54 10.28
CA TRP A 54 -9.40 -13.00 9.22
C TRP A 54 -10.06 -14.33 9.57
N PHE A 55 -9.29 -15.30 10.06
CA PHE A 55 -9.82 -16.57 10.50
C PHE A 55 -10.71 -16.43 11.75
N ASP A 56 -10.34 -15.56 12.68
CA ASP A 56 -11.18 -15.30 13.85
C ASP A 56 -12.53 -14.71 13.46
N GLN A 57 -12.57 -13.74 12.52
CA GLN A 57 -13.81 -13.18 12.00
C GLN A 57 -14.70 -14.25 11.36
N HIS A 58 -14.14 -15.08 10.49
CA HIS A 58 -14.94 -15.97 9.64
C HIS A 58 -15.23 -17.34 10.25
N LEU A 59 -14.39 -17.81 11.17
CA LEU A 59 -14.51 -19.16 11.78
C LEU A 59 -14.90 -19.14 13.26
N LYS A 60 -14.70 -18.01 13.95
CA LYS A 60 -14.93 -17.93 15.40
C LYS A 60 -15.85 -16.78 15.81
N SER A 61 -16.54 -16.16 14.84
CA SER A 61 -17.40 -14.99 15.07
C SER A 61 -16.65 -13.83 15.77
N GLY A 62 -15.38 -13.66 15.44
CA GLY A 62 -14.57 -12.55 15.91
C GLY A 62 -15.01 -11.18 15.36
N PRO A 63 -14.40 -10.09 15.83
CA PRO A 63 -14.74 -8.74 15.36
C PRO A 63 -14.63 -8.62 13.84
N ALA A 64 -15.57 -7.87 13.25
CA ALA A 64 -15.51 -7.56 11.81
C ALA A 64 -14.29 -6.67 11.53
N LEU A 65 -13.47 -7.09 10.59
CA LEU A 65 -12.34 -6.28 10.10
C LEU A 65 -12.86 -5.12 9.25
N PRO A 66 -12.11 -4.02 9.16
CA PRO A 66 -12.44 -2.93 8.25
C PRO A 66 -12.59 -3.40 6.80
N GLU A 67 -13.41 -2.70 6.03
CA GLU A 67 -13.52 -2.95 4.60
C GLU A 67 -12.24 -2.52 3.86
N THR A 68 -12.03 -3.07 2.67
CA THR A 68 -10.97 -2.59 1.76
C THR A 68 -11.09 -1.08 1.60
N PRO A 69 -10.02 -0.30 1.86
CA PRO A 69 -10.05 1.14 1.72
C PRO A 69 -10.41 1.53 0.28
N ARG A 70 -11.35 2.46 0.12
CA ARG A 70 -11.68 2.98 -1.21
C ARG A 70 -10.56 3.88 -1.69
N SER A 71 -10.17 3.74 -2.95
CA SER A 71 -9.17 4.61 -3.55
C SER A 71 -9.60 5.07 -4.94
N GLU A 72 -9.22 6.30 -5.27
CA GLU A 72 -9.47 6.92 -6.56
C GLU A 72 -8.18 7.58 -7.06
N LEU A 73 -7.72 7.17 -8.23
CA LEU A 73 -6.59 7.80 -8.90
C LEU A 73 -7.11 8.87 -9.86
N VAL A 74 -6.82 10.13 -9.54
CA VAL A 74 -7.21 11.29 -10.35
C VAL A 74 -6.00 11.73 -11.17
N LEU A 75 -6.14 11.69 -12.50
CA LEU A 75 -5.07 12.08 -13.43
C LEU A 75 -5.14 13.58 -13.78
N SER A 76 -6.34 14.12 -13.93
CA SER A 76 -6.60 15.52 -14.34
C SER A 76 -6.75 16.43 -13.12
N SER A 77 -5.69 16.61 -12.35
CA SER A 77 -5.64 17.62 -11.27
C SER A 77 -5.37 19.03 -11.80
N ALA A 78 -5.59 20.06 -10.98
CA ALA A 78 -5.41 21.45 -11.38
C ALA A 78 -3.96 21.80 -11.78
N ASP A 79 -2.98 21.10 -11.24
CA ASP A 79 -1.55 21.27 -11.56
C ASP A 79 -1.00 20.15 -12.47
N HIS A 80 -1.89 19.36 -13.05
CA HIS A 80 -1.54 18.27 -13.96
C HIS A 80 -0.64 17.17 -13.33
N VAL A 81 -0.56 17.09 -12.00
CA VAL A 81 0.13 16.03 -11.26
C VAL A 81 -0.90 15.00 -10.80
N PRO A 82 -0.76 13.71 -11.13
CA PRO A 82 -1.67 12.69 -10.63
C PRO A 82 -1.77 12.71 -9.11
N LEU A 83 -2.93 12.40 -8.58
CA LEU A 83 -3.11 12.24 -7.13
C LEU A 83 -3.91 10.97 -6.82
N LEU A 84 -3.60 10.34 -5.69
CA LEU A 84 -4.38 9.24 -5.14
C LEU A 84 -5.17 9.76 -3.93
N ARG A 85 -6.48 9.57 -3.98
CA ARG A 85 -7.41 9.84 -2.88
C ARG A 85 -7.81 8.52 -2.23
N VAL A 86 -7.71 8.44 -0.92
CA VAL A 86 -7.99 7.23 -0.15
C VAL A 86 -8.99 7.54 0.96
N THR A 87 -10.03 6.73 1.05
CA THR A 87 -11.04 6.84 2.11
C THR A 87 -11.06 5.55 2.92
N PRO A 88 -10.54 5.55 4.15
CA PRO A 88 -10.61 4.41 5.05
C PRO A 88 -12.04 4.03 5.42
N ASP A 89 -12.27 2.75 5.71
CA ASP A 89 -13.49 2.35 6.40
C ASP A 89 -13.49 2.85 7.85
N LYS A 90 -14.63 3.34 8.30
CA LYS A 90 -14.81 3.92 9.65
C LYS A 90 -15.69 3.07 10.56
N LYS A 91 -16.17 1.93 10.07
CA LYS A 91 -17.23 1.16 10.77
C LYS A 91 -16.69 0.29 11.90
N SER A 92 -15.43 -0.12 11.85
CA SER A 92 -14.91 -1.09 12.82
C SER A 92 -13.71 -0.55 13.61
N PHE A 93 -12.53 -0.46 13.02
CA PHE A 93 -11.33 -0.03 13.72
C PHE A 93 -10.98 1.41 13.37
N SER A 94 -10.42 2.17 14.33
CA SER A 94 -9.94 3.53 14.05
C SER A 94 -8.72 3.50 13.13
N THR A 95 -8.66 4.47 12.21
CA THR A 95 -7.49 4.67 11.35
C THR A 95 -6.37 5.33 12.17
N ALA A 96 -5.24 4.66 12.26
CA ALA A 96 -4.02 5.18 12.89
C ALA A 96 -3.24 6.07 11.92
N ARG A 97 -2.97 5.57 10.71
CA ARG A 97 -2.22 6.28 9.67
C ARG A 97 -2.55 5.74 8.28
N VAL A 98 -2.21 6.52 7.26
CA VAL A 98 -2.33 6.15 5.85
C VAL A 98 -1.00 6.43 5.15
N GLU A 99 -0.55 5.48 4.38
CA GLU A 99 0.64 5.59 3.52
C GLU A 99 0.22 5.35 2.08
N ILE A 100 0.71 6.20 1.17
CA ILE A 100 0.44 6.10 -0.26
C ILE A 100 1.75 5.84 -0.97
N TYR A 101 1.74 4.82 -1.82
CA TYR A 101 2.89 4.38 -2.58
C TYR A 101 2.61 4.46 -4.07
N TYR A 102 3.64 4.85 -4.84
CA TYR A 102 3.57 4.87 -6.29
C TYR A 102 4.90 4.47 -6.93
N SER A 103 4.85 4.03 -8.17
CA SER A 103 6.02 3.66 -8.95
C SER A 103 5.75 3.84 -10.44
N VAL A 104 6.81 3.97 -11.21
CA VAL A 104 6.77 3.94 -12.68
C VAL A 104 7.51 2.73 -13.25
N ASP A 105 8.05 1.87 -12.40
CA ASP A 105 8.80 0.70 -12.84
C ASP A 105 7.85 -0.43 -13.29
N PRO A 106 7.95 -0.88 -14.55
CA PRO A 106 7.08 -1.94 -15.07
C PRO A 106 7.41 -3.33 -14.53
N ASP A 107 8.63 -3.62 -14.06
CA ASP A 107 8.97 -4.93 -13.50
C ASP A 107 8.48 -5.04 -12.05
N PRO A 108 7.45 -5.85 -11.76
CA PRO A 108 6.87 -5.94 -10.42
C PRO A 108 7.86 -6.47 -9.37
N ARG A 109 8.89 -7.22 -9.78
CA ARG A 109 9.89 -7.79 -8.85
C ARG A 109 10.95 -6.78 -8.41
N ALA A 110 11.27 -5.83 -9.27
CA ALA A 110 12.27 -4.79 -9.04
C ALA A 110 11.65 -3.41 -8.80
N ARG A 111 10.33 -3.31 -8.80
CA ARG A 111 9.58 -2.05 -8.70
C ARG A 111 9.96 -1.29 -7.43
N PHE A 112 10.51 -0.10 -7.61
CA PHE A 112 10.80 0.79 -6.50
C PHE A 112 9.57 1.62 -6.16
N TRP A 113 9.04 1.41 -4.98
CA TRP A 113 7.86 2.12 -4.47
C TRP A 113 8.28 3.40 -3.76
N ARG A 114 7.86 4.53 -4.28
CA ARG A 114 8.06 5.84 -3.64
C ARG A 114 6.93 6.10 -2.67
N SER A 115 7.27 6.59 -1.48
CA SER A 115 6.30 7.09 -0.52
C SER A 115 5.86 8.49 -0.94
N ALA A 116 4.56 8.73 -1.04
CA ALA A 116 4.00 10.04 -1.34
C ALA A 116 3.68 10.82 -0.05
N ASP A 117 3.70 12.16 -0.13
CA ASP A 117 3.32 13.04 0.98
C ASP A 117 1.81 13.06 1.16
N VAL A 118 1.34 12.45 2.23
CA VAL A 118 -0.08 12.29 2.51
C VAL A 118 -0.62 13.46 3.30
N VAL A 119 -1.69 14.07 2.80
CA VAL A 119 -2.43 15.14 3.47
C VAL A 119 -3.84 14.64 3.77
N LYS A 120 -4.34 14.92 4.97
CA LYS A 120 -5.72 14.60 5.35
C LYS A 120 -6.66 15.70 4.87
N GLU A 121 -7.68 15.32 4.10
CA GLU A 121 -8.74 16.20 3.59
C GLU A 121 -10.12 15.67 4.05
N GLY A 122 -10.63 16.20 5.14
CA GLY A 122 -11.88 15.71 5.73
C GLY A 122 -11.76 14.24 6.13
N ASP A 123 -12.53 13.40 5.47
CA ASP A 123 -12.55 11.95 5.69
C ASP A 123 -11.59 11.17 4.80
N ALA A 124 -11.00 11.82 3.82
CA ALA A 124 -10.06 11.24 2.88
C ALA A 124 -8.61 11.63 3.21
N PHE A 125 -7.70 10.86 2.66
CA PHE A 125 -6.26 11.11 2.62
C PHE A 125 -5.85 11.23 1.17
N VAL A 126 -5.07 12.25 0.84
CA VAL A 126 -4.71 12.57 -0.53
C VAL A 126 -3.20 12.75 -0.63
N ALA A 127 -2.61 12.24 -1.70
CA ALA A 127 -1.22 12.51 -2.01
C ALA A 127 -1.03 12.74 -3.51
N LYS A 128 -0.19 13.70 -3.87
CA LYS A 128 0.30 13.89 -5.23
C LYS A 128 1.35 12.84 -5.56
N LEU A 129 1.36 12.40 -6.81
CA LEU A 129 2.25 11.38 -7.33
C LEU A 129 3.11 11.98 -8.46
N PRO A 130 4.14 12.77 -8.13
CA PRO A 130 4.95 13.43 -9.13
C PRO A 130 5.76 12.41 -9.95
N LEU A 131 5.67 12.50 -11.27
CA LEU A 131 6.34 11.60 -12.21
C LEU A 131 7.56 12.27 -12.83
N HIS A 132 8.62 11.48 -13.06
CA HIS A 132 9.81 11.97 -13.76
C HIS A 132 9.73 11.74 -15.28
N THR A 133 8.84 10.88 -15.74
CA THR A 133 8.59 10.57 -17.17
C THR A 133 7.15 10.17 -17.37
N LEU A 134 6.66 10.35 -18.59
CA LEU A 134 5.35 9.87 -19.04
C LEU A 134 5.46 8.69 -20.02
N ASP A 135 6.67 8.19 -20.27
CA ASP A 135 6.92 7.07 -21.16
C ASP A 135 6.80 5.71 -20.45
N LEU A 136 6.66 5.75 -19.13
CA LEU A 136 6.48 4.57 -18.28
C LEU A 136 5.08 4.58 -17.63
N PRO A 137 4.54 3.39 -17.30
CA PRO A 137 3.25 3.30 -16.61
C PRO A 137 3.33 3.88 -15.19
N LEU A 138 2.22 4.40 -14.69
CA LEU A 138 2.04 4.74 -13.28
C LEU A 138 1.35 3.59 -12.56
N PHE A 139 1.92 3.18 -11.44
CA PHE A 139 1.31 2.26 -10.47
C PHE A 139 1.13 2.96 -9.13
N ALA A 140 -0.01 2.74 -8.47
CA ALA A 140 -0.26 3.34 -7.16
C ALA A 140 -1.20 2.49 -6.31
N PHE A 141 -0.99 2.50 -4.99
CA PHE A 141 -1.88 1.94 -3.99
C PHE A 141 -1.66 2.64 -2.64
N ALA A 142 -2.52 2.34 -1.68
CA ALA A 142 -2.37 2.85 -0.33
C ALA A 142 -2.46 1.73 0.71
N ASN A 143 -1.74 1.89 1.80
CA ASN A 143 -1.89 1.12 3.02
C ASN A 143 -2.60 1.99 4.08
N VAL A 144 -3.67 1.45 4.63
CA VAL A 144 -4.37 2.03 5.77
C VAL A 144 -4.10 1.16 6.99
N TYR A 145 -3.51 1.77 8.00
CA TYR A 145 -3.22 1.12 9.27
C TYR A 145 -4.32 1.43 10.26
N HIS A 146 -4.90 0.39 10.81
CA HIS A 146 -6.00 0.46 11.77
C HIS A 146 -5.51 0.04 13.14
N THR A 147 -5.82 0.83 14.17
CA THR A 147 -5.51 0.48 15.55
C THR A 147 -6.30 -0.76 15.98
N LEU A 148 -5.60 -1.79 16.43
CA LEU A 148 -6.23 -2.99 16.96
C LEU A 148 -6.87 -2.69 18.32
N PRO A 149 -8.06 -3.26 18.64
CA PRO A 149 -8.71 -3.12 19.95
C PRO A 149 -7.85 -3.60 21.12
N LYS A 150 -6.98 -4.57 20.86
CA LYS A 150 -5.97 -5.08 21.77
C LYS A 150 -4.73 -5.50 20.97
N PRO A 151 -3.54 -5.44 21.57
CA PRO A 151 -2.33 -5.97 20.94
C PRO A 151 -2.46 -7.47 20.65
N GLU A 152 -2.04 -7.90 19.47
CA GLU A 152 -2.05 -9.29 19.05
C GLU A 152 -0.64 -9.88 19.04
N SER A 153 -0.49 -11.12 19.52
CA SER A 153 0.79 -11.81 19.53
C SER A 153 0.96 -12.63 18.26
N LEU A 154 2.08 -12.43 17.59
CA LEU A 154 2.52 -13.26 16.45
C LEU A 154 3.68 -14.18 16.83
N ALA A 155 3.80 -14.58 18.10
CA ALA A 155 4.91 -15.38 18.61
C ALA A 155 5.13 -16.70 17.85
N ALA A 156 4.10 -17.23 17.20
CA ALA A 156 4.21 -18.39 16.32
C ALA A 156 4.92 -18.11 14.98
N ILE A 157 5.14 -16.82 14.63
CA ILE A 157 5.82 -16.43 13.43
C ILE A 157 7.26 -16.03 13.79
N PRO A 158 8.29 -16.73 13.31
CA PRO A 158 9.68 -16.42 13.63
C PRO A 158 10.01 -14.94 13.35
N GLY A 159 10.73 -14.30 14.27
CA GLY A 159 11.13 -12.90 14.17
C GLY A 159 10.11 -11.89 14.73
N ASN A 160 8.92 -12.31 15.16
CA ASN A 160 7.90 -11.43 15.76
C ASN A 160 7.86 -11.60 17.27
N SER A 161 8.72 -10.89 17.98
CA SER A 161 8.80 -10.94 19.45
C SER A 161 7.92 -9.90 20.16
N LYS A 162 7.50 -8.85 19.45
CA LYS A 162 6.67 -7.77 20.02
C LYS A 162 5.20 -7.94 19.63
N PRO A 163 4.26 -7.60 20.52
CA PRO A 163 2.85 -7.53 20.16
C PRO A 163 2.59 -6.52 19.05
N VAL A 164 1.69 -6.87 18.14
CA VAL A 164 1.27 -6.02 17.03
C VAL A 164 0.05 -5.21 17.47
N THR A 165 0.09 -3.90 17.26
CA THR A 165 -0.95 -2.96 17.68
C THR A 165 -1.74 -2.37 16.51
N GLU A 166 -1.32 -2.64 15.27
CA GLU A 166 -1.96 -2.14 14.06
C GLU A 166 -2.22 -3.28 13.08
N LEU A 167 -3.30 -3.17 12.34
CA LEU A 167 -3.64 -4.00 11.18
C LEU A 167 -3.46 -3.16 9.91
N CYS A 168 -2.71 -3.65 8.95
CA CYS A 168 -2.61 -3.04 7.63
C CYS A 168 -3.63 -3.64 6.66
N LEU A 169 -4.43 -2.80 6.03
CA LEU A 169 -5.25 -3.15 4.87
C LEU A 169 -4.90 -2.23 3.70
N SER A 170 -4.73 -2.81 2.53
CA SER A 170 -4.37 -2.09 1.32
C SER A 170 -5.60 -1.78 0.46
N SER A 171 -5.55 -0.64 -0.21
CA SER A 171 -6.55 -0.23 -1.19
C SER A 171 -6.48 -1.07 -2.46
N ASP A 172 -7.37 -0.78 -3.41
CA ASP A 172 -7.22 -1.23 -4.78
C ASP A 172 -5.90 -0.72 -5.37
N PHE A 173 -5.39 -1.51 -6.32
CA PHE A 173 -4.17 -1.23 -7.06
C PHE A 173 -4.53 -0.53 -8.37
N HIS A 174 -3.95 0.62 -8.60
CA HIS A 174 -4.12 1.39 -9.82
C HIS A 174 -2.94 1.20 -10.76
N SER A 175 -3.24 0.96 -12.03
CA SER A 175 -2.25 0.86 -13.09
C SER A 175 -2.70 1.68 -14.29
N VAL A 176 -1.88 2.64 -14.71
CA VAL A 176 -2.19 3.57 -15.81
C VAL A 176 -1.10 3.49 -16.86
N LYS A 177 -1.49 3.29 -18.11
CA LYS A 177 -0.57 3.24 -19.24
C LYS A 177 -0.07 4.63 -19.62
N PRO A 178 1.12 4.77 -20.25
CA PRO A 178 1.67 6.03 -20.70
C PRO A 178 0.70 6.86 -21.56
N ALA A 179 0.02 6.23 -22.50
CA ALA A 179 -0.94 6.94 -23.37
C ALA A 179 -2.05 7.63 -22.57
N ALA A 180 -2.60 6.98 -21.55
CA ALA A 180 -3.65 7.55 -20.71
C ALA A 180 -3.14 8.71 -19.84
N LEU A 181 -1.87 8.68 -19.40
CA LEU A 181 -1.23 9.82 -18.71
C LEU A 181 -1.14 11.03 -19.63
N GLN A 182 -0.70 10.81 -20.88
CA GLN A 182 -0.57 11.85 -21.89
C GLN A 182 -1.94 12.44 -22.29
N GLU A 183 -2.93 11.58 -22.55
CA GLU A 183 -4.31 11.99 -22.86
C GLU A 183 -4.97 12.81 -21.74
N ALA A 184 -4.65 12.49 -20.48
CA ALA A 184 -5.13 13.25 -19.34
C ALA A 184 -4.37 14.57 -19.10
N GLY A 185 -3.36 14.88 -19.92
CA GLY A 185 -2.57 16.10 -19.80
C GLY A 185 -1.64 16.10 -18.58
N VAL A 186 -1.25 14.94 -18.07
CA VAL A 186 -0.29 14.82 -16.96
C VAL A 186 1.05 15.42 -17.38
N VAL A 187 1.75 16.04 -16.43
CA VAL A 187 3.10 16.60 -16.66
C VAL A 187 4.14 15.85 -15.83
N ALA A 188 5.34 15.71 -16.40
CA ALA A 188 6.50 15.22 -15.64
C ALA A 188 6.98 16.33 -14.70
N SER A 189 6.66 16.19 -13.42
CA SER A 189 6.87 17.23 -12.40
C SER A 189 8.00 16.88 -11.41
N LEU A 190 8.46 15.63 -11.38
CA LEU A 190 9.56 15.19 -10.54
C LEU A 190 10.88 15.37 -11.28
N GLN A 191 11.75 16.23 -10.75
CA GLN A 191 13.11 16.34 -11.26
C GLN A 191 13.96 15.19 -10.73
N ILE A 192 14.64 14.49 -11.64
CA ILE A 192 15.59 13.46 -11.28
C ILE A 192 16.87 14.18 -10.81
N SER A 193 17.28 13.90 -9.56
CA SER A 193 18.60 14.25 -9.07
C SER A 193 19.55 13.07 -9.29
N PRO A 194 20.80 13.29 -9.69
CA PRO A 194 21.83 12.25 -9.67
C PRO A 194 22.19 11.83 -8.23
N LEU A 195 21.86 12.66 -7.25
CA LEU A 195 22.00 12.37 -5.84
C LEU A 195 20.73 11.71 -5.34
N ILE A 196 20.81 10.45 -4.95
CA ILE A 196 19.68 9.69 -4.39
C ILE A 196 19.43 10.15 -2.95
N ASP A 197 20.48 10.23 -2.15
CA ASP A 197 20.46 10.66 -0.76
C ASP A 197 21.86 11.12 -0.34
N ASP A 198 21.95 12.20 0.42
CA ASP A 198 23.22 12.68 1.00
C ASP A 198 23.37 12.29 2.48
N PHE A 199 22.36 11.62 3.02
CA PHE A 199 22.29 11.19 4.42
C PHE A 199 22.46 12.32 5.44
N SER A 200 22.21 13.57 5.03
CA SER A 200 22.38 14.76 5.87
C SER A 200 21.20 15.03 6.80
N SER A 201 20.06 14.38 6.56
CA SER A 201 18.86 14.59 7.34
C SER A 201 18.12 13.28 7.64
N SER A 202 17.51 13.19 8.82
CA SER A 202 16.76 12.02 9.26
C SER A 202 15.56 11.65 8.37
N PRO A 203 14.80 12.60 7.78
CA PRO A 203 13.73 12.25 6.83
C PRO A 203 14.22 11.63 5.53
N ALA A 204 15.49 11.72 5.23
CA ALA A 204 16.12 11.16 4.04
C ALA A 204 15.99 9.63 3.94
N LEU A 205 15.79 8.95 5.06
CA LEU A 205 15.61 7.50 5.10
C LEU A 205 14.18 7.03 4.83
N ARG A 206 13.26 7.90 4.46
CA ARG A 206 11.85 7.58 4.28
C ARG A 206 11.58 6.47 3.25
N ASP A 207 12.35 6.45 2.16
CA ASP A 207 12.26 5.43 1.12
C ASP A 207 13.28 4.29 1.33
N TRP A 208 14.02 4.32 2.45
CA TRP A 208 14.95 3.30 2.85
C TRP A 208 14.40 2.51 4.04
N TYR A 209 14.65 1.22 4.09
CA TYR A 209 14.26 0.38 5.21
C TYR A 209 15.22 -0.79 5.36
N SER A 210 15.34 -1.27 6.58
CA SER A 210 16.18 -2.41 6.88
C SER A 210 15.56 -3.70 6.35
N ILE A 211 16.31 -4.45 5.56
CA ILE A 211 15.88 -5.76 5.07
C ILE A 211 15.76 -6.76 6.22
N ASN A 212 16.47 -6.58 7.31
CA ASN A 212 16.50 -7.47 8.46
C ASN A 212 15.76 -6.94 9.70
N GLY A 213 15.17 -5.77 9.64
CA GLY A 213 14.21 -5.28 10.63
C GLY A 213 14.74 -4.77 11.97
N ASP A 214 16.03 -4.90 12.27
CA ASP A 214 16.52 -4.70 13.63
C ASP A 214 17.52 -3.53 13.83
N HIS A 215 17.69 -2.63 12.84
CA HIS A 215 18.84 -1.72 12.88
C HIS A 215 18.54 -0.23 12.62
N LEU A 216 17.29 0.19 12.85
CA LEU A 216 16.95 1.62 12.87
C LEU A 216 16.33 2.03 14.19
#